data_dbad4ddf13b1c86b7c4f247568d739e6
#
_entry.id   dbad4ddf13b1c86b7c4f247568d739e6
#
_cell.length_a   1.000
_cell.length_b   1.000
_cell.length_c   1.000
_cell.angle_alpha   90.00
_cell.angle_beta   90.00
_cell.angle_gamma   90.00
#
_symmetry.space_group_name_H-M   'P 1'
#
loop_
_entity.id
_entity.type
_entity.pdbx_description
1 polymer ?
#
loop_
_entity_poly.entity_id
_entity_poly.type
_entity_poly.pdbx_seq_one_letter_code
_entity_poly.pdbx_strand_id
1 'polypeptide(L)'
;HAYHRRQRQMCIRDRFGDEVADLVDGVTKISALENNASSNSKAENFRKLILATSKDIRVLLVKIADRLHNMRTIKAISKEEKRKRISQETMEIYAPLADRMGMHRIRDELEDLSFEILNNEARLLIQKRLDEIKLDKKDIFESLSSEISKLLNLNKISSKIYGREKTPFSIWRKVQKKRVSLEQITDIIAVSYTHLRAHETVG
;
A
#
# COMPACT_ATOMS: atom_id res chain seq x y z
N HIS A 1 -34.68 4.50 2.50
CA HIS A 1 -33.26 4.29 2.09
C HIS A 1 -33.11 3.57 0.74
N ALA A 2 -33.87 2.51 0.45
CA ALA A 2 -33.79 1.75 -0.82
C ALA A 2 -34.22 2.60 -2.03
N TYR A 3 -35.26 3.44 -1.89
CA TYR A 3 -35.77 4.30 -2.94
C TYR A 3 -34.73 5.35 -3.39
N HIS A 4 -34.11 6.05 -2.47
CA HIS A 4 -33.07 7.05 -2.78
C HIS A 4 -31.81 6.40 -3.39
N ARG A 5 -31.48 5.16 -3.02
CA ARG A 5 -30.38 4.42 -3.62
C ARG A 5 -30.68 4.09 -5.09
N ARG A 6 -31.91 3.65 -5.39
CA ARG A 6 -32.34 3.34 -6.76
C ARG A 6 -32.35 4.58 -7.66
N GLN A 7 -32.87 5.70 -7.17
CA GLN A 7 -32.84 6.97 -7.91
C GLN A 7 -31.42 7.43 -8.21
N ARG A 8 -30.49 7.35 -7.22
CA ARG A 8 -29.10 7.73 -7.43
C ARG A 8 -28.43 6.85 -8.49
N GLN A 9 -28.71 5.55 -8.50
CA GLN A 9 -28.16 4.64 -9.51
C GLN A 9 -28.70 4.95 -10.92
N MET A 10 -29.99 5.29 -11.06
CA MET A 10 -30.56 5.71 -12.33
C MET A 10 -29.88 7.00 -12.84
N CYS A 11 -29.76 8.02 -11.99
CA CYS A 11 -29.09 9.28 -12.38
C CYS A 11 -27.61 9.05 -12.78
N ILE A 12 -26.89 8.15 -12.12
CA ILE A 12 -25.49 7.82 -12.47
C ILE A 12 -25.47 7.11 -13.82
N ARG A 13 -26.36 6.15 -14.05
CA ARG A 13 -26.47 5.38 -15.30
C ARG A 13 -26.79 6.30 -16.49
N ASP A 14 -27.76 7.20 -16.32
CA ASP A 14 -28.19 8.13 -17.36
C ASP A 14 -27.09 9.15 -17.71
N ARG A 15 -26.26 9.54 -16.72
CA ARG A 15 -25.23 10.59 -16.91
C ARG A 15 -23.86 10.06 -17.29
N PHE A 16 -23.49 8.89 -16.80
CA PHE A 16 -22.14 8.33 -16.91
C PHE A 16 -22.07 6.95 -17.58
N GLY A 17 -23.22 6.38 -17.93
CA GLY A 17 -23.34 5.08 -18.59
C GLY A 17 -23.36 3.89 -17.61
N ASP A 18 -23.64 2.71 -18.18
CA ASP A 18 -23.82 1.47 -17.43
C ASP A 18 -22.55 1.02 -16.70
N GLU A 19 -21.38 1.12 -17.31
CA GLU A 19 -20.11 0.70 -16.72
C GLU A 19 -19.80 1.44 -15.41
N VAL A 20 -19.99 2.77 -15.40
CA VAL A 20 -19.75 3.59 -14.21
C VAL A 20 -20.82 3.29 -13.14
N ALA A 21 -22.07 3.11 -13.54
CA ALA A 21 -23.14 2.75 -12.61
C ALA A 21 -22.87 1.41 -11.92
N ASP A 22 -22.42 0.41 -12.66
CA ASP A 22 -22.11 -0.92 -12.13
C ASP A 22 -20.87 -0.88 -11.18
N LEU A 23 -19.83 -0.10 -11.51
CA LEU A 23 -18.70 0.14 -10.60
C LEU A 23 -19.15 0.79 -9.29
N VAL A 24 -19.94 1.85 -9.36
CA VAL A 24 -20.46 2.54 -8.16
C VAL A 24 -21.33 1.61 -7.32
N ASP A 25 -22.15 0.76 -7.94
CA ASP A 25 -22.96 -0.23 -7.22
C ASP A 25 -22.06 -1.27 -6.52
N GLY A 26 -21.04 -1.76 -7.20
CA GLY A 26 -20.05 -2.68 -6.64
C GLY A 26 -19.33 -2.10 -5.40
N VAL A 27 -18.81 -0.89 -5.53
CA VAL A 27 -18.14 -0.19 -4.42
C VAL A 27 -19.10 0.05 -3.25
N THR A 28 -20.34 0.45 -3.54
CA THR A 28 -21.35 0.70 -2.50
C THR A 28 -21.76 -0.58 -1.76
N LYS A 29 -21.88 -1.70 -2.46
CA LYS A 29 -22.17 -3.01 -1.85
C LYS A 29 -21.07 -3.45 -0.89
N ILE A 30 -19.80 -3.28 -1.29
CA ILE A 30 -18.64 -3.60 -0.43
C ILE A 30 -18.67 -2.73 0.82
N SER A 31 -18.86 -1.42 0.69
CA SER A 31 -18.94 -0.51 1.84
C SER A 31 -20.08 -0.85 2.80
N ALA A 32 -21.20 -1.33 2.30
CA ALA A 32 -22.33 -1.81 3.12
C ALA A 32 -21.97 -3.09 3.89
N LEU A 33 -21.20 -4.01 3.28
CA LEU A 33 -20.70 -5.22 3.95
C LEU A 33 -19.72 -4.90 5.07
N GLU A 34 -18.81 -3.93 4.86
CA GLU A 34 -17.86 -3.46 5.87
C GLU A 34 -18.57 -2.87 7.10
N ASN A 35 -19.61 -2.06 6.89
CA ASN A 35 -20.35 -1.43 7.98
C ASN A 35 -21.19 -2.41 8.80
N ASN A 36 -21.63 -3.53 8.21
CA ASN A 36 -22.47 -4.53 8.86
C ASN A 36 -21.66 -5.68 9.46
N ALA A 37 -20.34 -5.66 9.34
CA ALA A 37 -19.48 -6.68 9.89
C ALA A 37 -19.38 -6.53 11.40
N SER A 38 -20.26 -7.24 12.13
CA SER A 38 -20.04 -7.54 13.53
C SER A 38 -18.76 -8.37 13.69
N SER A 39 -18.04 -8.17 14.76
CA SER A 39 -16.66 -8.59 15.07
C SER A 39 -16.29 -10.08 14.88
N ASN A 40 -17.14 -10.90 14.31
CA ASN A 40 -17.04 -12.35 14.45
C ASN A 40 -16.27 -13.11 13.37
N SER A 41 -15.81 -12.49 12.27
CA SER A 41 -14.95 -13.24 11.36
C SER A 41 -14.25 -12.34 10.34
N LYS A 42 -13.01 -11.95 10.62
CA LYS A 42 -12.11 -11.25 9.68
C LYS A 42 -11.97 -12.03 8.36
N ALA A 43 -11.86 -13.36 8.44
CA ALA A 43 -11.78 -14.23 7.28
C ALA A 43 -13.07 -14.20 6.43
N GLU A 44 -14.24 -14.10 7.04
CA GLU A 44 -15.50 -14.00 6.33
C GLU A 44 -15.66 -12.64 5.64
N ASN A 45 -15.23 -11.56 6.27
CA ASN A 45 -15.24 -10.24 5.66
C ASN A 45 -14.30 -10.17 4.45
N PHE A 46 -13.11 -10.75 4.57
CA PHE A 46 -12.16 -10.88 3.47
C PHE A 46 -12.74 -11.71 2.32
N ARG A 47 -13.37 -12.85 2.62
CA ARG A 47 -14.03 -13.69 1.62
C ARG A 47 -15.18 -12.97 0.92
N LYS A 48 -16.02 -12.25 1.67
CA LYS A 48 -17.13 -11.43 1.11
C LYS A 48 -16.59 -10.32 0.20
N LEU A 49 -15.50 -9.68 0.59
CA LEU A 49 -14.82 -8.67 -0.21
C LEU A 49 -14.34 -9.27 -1.55
N ILE A 50 -13.64 -10.40 -1.51
CA ILE A 50 -13.17 -11.09 -2.72
C ILE A 50 -14.34 -11.52 -3.61
N LEU A 51 -15.38 -12.09 -3.04
CA LEU A 51 -16.58 -12.51 -3.81
C LEU A 51 -17.31 -11.32 -4.43
N ALA A 52 -17.42 -10.20 -3.72
CA ALA A 52 -18.04 -8.98 -4.24
C ALA A 52 -17.24 -8.34 -5.39
N THR A 53 -15.92 -8.55 -5.41
CA THR A 53 -15.03 -8.05 -6.46
C THR A 53 -14.81 -9.04 -7.61
N SER A 54 -15.29 -10.28 -7.49
CA SER A 54 -15.09 -11.31 -8.51
C SER A 54 -15.71 -10.97 -9.87
N LYS A 55 -16.70 -10.09 -9.90
CA LYS A 55 -17.35 -9.63 -11.14
C LYS A 55 -16.54 -8.56 -11.87
N ASP A 56 -15.89 -7.66 -11.13
CA ASP A 56 -15.11 -6.58 -11.72
C ASP A 56 -13.98 -6.17 -10.78
N ILE A 57 -12.76 -6.43 -11.21
CA ILE A 57 -11.52 -6.11 -10.47
C ILE A 57 -11.36 -4.61 -10.24
N ARG A 58 -11.93 -3.76 -11.10
CA ARG A 58 -11.87 -2.30 -10.98
C ARG A 58 -12.51 -1.80 -9.68
N VAL A 59 -13.54 -2.49 -9.19
CA VAL A 59 -14.20 -2.21 -7.90
C VAL A 59 -13.19 -2.31 -6.76
N LEU A 60 -12.31 -3.32 -6.78
CA LEU A 60 -11.27 -3.49 -5.78
C LEU A 60 -10.20 -2.39 -5.86
N LEU A 61 -9.81 -2.02 -7.09
CA LEU A 61 -8.86 -0.91 -7.30
C LEU A 61 -9.38 0.39 -6.69
N VAL A 62 -10.64 0.72 -6.96
CA VAL A 62 -11.29 1.92 -6.39
C VAL A 62 -11.33 1.85 -4.86
N LYS A 63 -11.65 0.68 -4.28
CA LYS A 63 -11.67 0.51 -2.82
C LYS A 63 -10.30 0.63 -2.17
N ILE A 64 -9.25 0.10 -2.81
CA ILE A 64 -7.87 0.26 -2.32
C ILE A 64 -7.45 1.74 -2.37
N ALA A 65 -7.78 2.45 -3.46
CA ALA A 65 -7.49 3.87 -3.60
C ALA A 65 -8.25 4.73 -2.56
N ASP A 66 -9.55 4.44 -2.34
CA ASP A 66 -10.36 5.08 -1.29
C ASP A 66 -9.75 4.83 0.11
N ARG A 67 -9.37 3.58 0.40
CA ARG A 67 -8.72 3.24 1.67
C ARG A 67 -7.39 3.97 1.85
N LEU A 68 -6.58 4.07 0.82
CA LEU A 68 -5.32 4.82 0.86
C LEU A 68 -5.55 6.30 1.15
N HIS A 69 -6.52 6.92 0.48
CA HIS A 69 -6.91 8.31 0.75
C HIS A 69 -7.37 8.49 2.20
N ASN A 70 -8.24 7.58 2.68
CA ASN A 70 -8.72 7.61 4.06
C ASN A 70 -7.59 7.43 5.09
N MET A 71 -6.60 6.61 4.79
CA MET A 71 -5.42 6.44 5.66
C MET A 71 -4.52 7.68 5.67
N ARG A 72 -4.32 8.34 4.55
CA ARG A 72 -3.57 9.62 4.48
C ARG A 72 -4.22 10.74 5.31
N THR A 73 -5.52 10.70 5.45
CA THR A 73 -6.32 11.71 6.19
C THR A 73 -6.79 11.21 7.57
N ILE A 74 -6.34 10.06 8.04
CA ILE A 74 -6.85 9.39 9.25
C ILE A 74 -6.70 10.25 10.52
N LYS A 75 -5.71 11.13 10.55
CA LYS A 75 -5.47 12.05 11.67
C LYS A 75 -6.59 13.07 11.88
N ALA A 76 -7.40 13.35 10.86
CA ALA A 76 -8.58 14.21 10.98
C ALA A 76 -9.71 13.57 11.81
N ILE A 77 -9.67 12.26 12.03
CA ILE A 77 -10.65 11.57 12.88
C ILE A 77 -10.29 11.80 14.34
N SER A 78 -11.17 12.45 15.11
CA SER A 78 -10.92 12.77 16.52
C SER A 78 -10.84 11.56 17.44
N LYS A 79 -11.68 10.53 17.20
CA LYS A 79 -11.77 9.33 18.04
C LYS A 79 -10.61 8.36 17.77
N GLU A 80 -9.74 8.19 18.77
CA GLU A 80 -8.56 7.32 18.68
C GLU A 80 -8.92 5.85 18.41
N GLU A 81 -9.93 5.32 19.10
CA GLU A 81 -10.41 3.94 18.91
C GLU A 81 -10.85 3.69 17.45
N LYS A 82 -11.50 4.69 16.83
CA LYS A 82 -11.90 4.59 15.42
C LYS A 82 -10.67 4.57 14.50
N ARG A 83 -9.65 5.40 14.77
CA ARG A 83 -8.39 5.38 14.03
C ARG A 83 -7.70 4.02 14.13
N LYS A 84 -7.57 3.48 15.35
CA LYS A 84 -6.97 2.17 15.60
C LYS A 84 -7.71 1.05 14.86
N ARG A 85 -9.04 1.04 14.93
CA ARG A 85 -9.86 0.04 14.22
C ARG A 85 -9.65 0.09 12.70
N ILE A 86 -9.69 1.29 12.11
CA ILE A 86 -9.48 1.47 10.66
C ILE A 86 -8.06 1.02 10.26
N SER A 87 -7.05 1.38 11.06
CA SER A 87 -5.66 0.99 10.83
C SER A 87 -5.45 -0.52 10.93
N GLN A 88 -6.09 -1.16 11.91
CA GLN A 88 -6.06 -2.61 12.07
C GLN A 88 -6.68 -3.32 10.86
N GLU A 89 -7.87 -2.90 10.44
CA GLU A 89 -8.55 -3.42 9.26
C GLU A 89 -7.70 -3.23 8.00
N THR A 90 -7.06 -2.07 7.86
CA THR A 90 -6.17 -1.77 6.73
C THR A 90 -4.99 -2.74 6.69
N MET A 91 -4.36 -2.98 7.83
CA MET A 91 -3.22 -3.89 7.96
C MET A 91 -3.59 -5.35 7.67
N GLU A 92 -4.79 -5.78 8.10
CA GLU A 92 -5.22 -7.17 8.00
C GLU A 92 -5.87 -7.53 6.67
N ILE A 93 -6.48 -6.56 5.98
CA ILE A 93 -7.27 -6.81 4.76
C ILE A 93 -6.67 -6.09 3.56
N TYR A 94 -6.54 -4.76 3.61
CA TYR A 94 -6.24 -3.95 2.43
C TYR A 94 -4.79 -4.00 2.00
N ALA A 95 -3.85 -4.00 2.95
CA ALA A 95 -2.44 -4.12 2.63
C ALA A 95 -2.09 -5.48 2.00
N PRO A 96 -2.56 -6.63 2.52
CA PRO A 96 -2.40 -7.92 1.87
C PRO A 96 -3.09 -8.01 0.50
N LEU A 97 -4.23 -7.36 0.30
CA LEU A 97 -4.90 -7.29 -1.00
C LEU A 97 -4.06 -6.53 -2.03
N ALA A 98 -3.56 -5.35 -1.64
CA ALA A 98 -2.68 -4.56 -2.50
C ALA A 98 -1.41 -5.34 -2.89
N ASP A 99 -0.84 -6.11 -1.94
CA ASP A 99 0.31 -6.98 -2.20
C ASP A 99 0.01 -8.06 -3.24
N ARG A 100 -1.11 -8.77 -3.09
CA ARG A 100 -1.53 -9.83 -4.04
C ARG A 100 -1.82 -9.30 -5.43
N MET A 101 -2.21 -8.03 -5.56
CA MET A 101 -2.40 -7.35 -6.83
C MET A 101 -1.11 -6.75 -7.41
N GLY A 102 0.04 -6.99 -6.78
CA GLY A 102 1.33 -6.43 -7.21
C GLY A 102 1.49 -4.93 -6.95
N MET A 103 0.55 -4.30 -6.22
CA MET A 103 0.59 -2.87 -5.89
C MET A 103 1.49 -2.61 -4.68
N HIS A 104 2.75 -3.00 -4.76
CA HIS A 104 3.69 -2.99 -3.63
C HIS A 104 3.87 -1.59 -3.02
N ARG A 105 3.84 -0.51 -3.84
CA ARG A 105 3.97 0.86 -3.31
C ARG A 105 2.77 1.25 -2.45
N ILE A 106 1.56 0.87 -2.87
CA ILE A 106 0.33 1.14 -2.11
C ILE A 106 0.31 0.30 -0.84
N ARG A 107 0.69 -0.98 -0.91
CA ARG A 107 0.84 -1.84 0.28
C ARG A 107 1.79 -1.21 1.29
N ASP A 108 2.98 -0.83 0.86
CA ASP A 108 4.00 -0.26 1.74
C ASP A 108 3.49 1.02 2.43
N GLU A 109 2.78 1.88 1.71
CA GLU A 109 2.20 3.10 2.26
C GLU A 109 1.06 2.81 3.23
N LEU A 110 0.16 1.88 2.90
CA LEU A 110 -0.92 1.44 3.79
C LEU A 110 -0.37 0.84 5.09
N GLU A 111 0.66 -0.01 4.98
CA GLU A 111 1.34 -0.61 6.14
C GLU A 111 1.97 0.47 7.03
N ASP A 112 2.69 1.44 6.46
CA ASP A 112 3.40 2.47 7.24
C ASP A 112 2.44 3.46 7.92
N LEU A 113 1.40 3.91 7.21
CA LEU A 113 0.35 4.76 7.77
C LEU A 113 -0.42 4.06 8.90
N SER A 114 -0.68 2.76 8.74
CA SER A 114 -1.33 1.97 9.79
C SER A 114 -0.41 1.76 11.00
N PHE A 115 0.87 1.51 10.76
CA PHE A 115 1.87 1.33 11.80
C PHE A 115 2.05 2.59 12.64
N GLU A 116 1.99 3.77 12.02
CA GLU A 116 2.04 5.06 12.72
C GLU A 116 0.91 5.20 13.76
N ILE A 117 -0.28 4.68 13.46
CA ILE A 117 -1.43 4.75 14.39
C ILE A 117 -1.39 3.64 15.44
N LEU A 118 -0.96 2.43 15.05
CA LEU A 118 -1.02 1.25 15.89
C LEU A 118 0.17 1.15 16.85
N ASN A 119 1.35 1.60 16.44
CA ASN A 119 2.58 1.52 17.23
C ASN A 119 3.55 2.66 16.88
N ASN A 120 3.16 3.88 17.23
CA ASN A 120 3.91 5.08 16.90
C ASN A 120 5.31 5.10 17.53
N GLU A 121 5.45 4.62 18.76
CA GLU A 121 6.75 4.61 19.47
C GLU A 121 7.78 3.77 18.72
N ALA A 122 7.43 2.54 18.35
CA ALA A 122 8.31 1.67 17.58
C ALA A 122 8.63 2.27 16.20
N ARG A 123 7.64 2.91 15.55
CA ARG A 123 7.85 3.59 14.27
C ARG A 123 8.87 4.70 14.38
N LEU A 124 8.74 5.58 15.38
CA LEU A 124 9.64 6.70 15.60
C LEU A 124 11.07 6.24 15.92
N LEU A 125 11.22 5.19 16.74
CA LEU A 125 12.52 4.59 17.04
C LEU A 125 13.22 4.08 15.77
N ILE A 126 12.49 3.34 14.95
CA ILE A 126 13.03 2.80 13.70
C ILE A 126 13.34 3.92 12.72
N GLN A 127 12.47 4.92 12.60
CA GLN A 127 12.69 6.07 11.72
C GLN A 127 13.96 6.82 12.09
N LYS A 128 14.14 7.13 13.38
CA LYS A 128 15.37 7.79 13.87
C LYS A 128 16.62 7.00 13.47
N ARG A 129 16.59 5.68 13.65
CA ARG A 129 17.74 4.83 13.29
C ARG A 129 17.99 4.79 11.78
N LEU A 130 16.93 4.79 10.98
CA LEU A 130 17.03 4.89 9.53
C LEU A 130 17.69 6.20 9.10
N ASP A 131 17.29 7.32 9.69
CA ASP A 131 17.82 8.63 9.37
C ASP A 131 19.31 8.76 9.75
N GLU A 132 19.74 8.20 10.89
CA GLU A 132 21.16 8.10 11.27
C GLU A 132 21.96 7.30 10.21
N ILE A 133 21.46 6.12 9.80
CA ILE A 133 22.15 5.27 8.82
C ILE A 133 22.21 5.93 7.44
N LYS A 134 21.19 6.71 7.07
CA LYS A 134 21.17 7.44 5.80
C LYS A 134 22.30 8.49 5.75
N LEU A 135 22.48 9.23 6.84
CA LEU A 135 23.55 10.22 6.92
C LEU A 135 24.93 9.57 6.75
N ASP A 136 25.13 8.43 7.41
CA ASP A 136 26.43 7.73 7.37
C ASP A 136 26.72 7.03 6.01
N LYS A 137 25.68 6.66 5.26
CA LYS A 137 25.81 5.81 4.06
C LYS A 137 25.43 6.46 2.74
N LYS A 138 25.13 7.75 2.72
CA LYS A 138 24.77 8.47 1.50
C LYS A 138 25.84 8.36 0.41
N ASP A 139 27.08 8.60 0.78
CA ASP A 139 28.22 8.57 -0.13
C ASP A 139 28.47 7.15 -0.69
N ILE A 140 28.23 6.13 0.13
CA ILE A 140 28.36 4.72 -0.28
C ILE A 140 27.32 4.37 -1.34
N PHE A 141 26.07 4.82 -1.17
CA PHE A 141 25.03 4.58 -2.15
C PHE A 141 25.31 5.24 -3.48
N GLU A 142 25.74 6.50 -3.47
CA GLU A 142 26.09 7.25 -4.68
C GLU A 142 27.28 6.61 -5.42
N SER A 143 28.30 6.20 -4.68
CA SER A 143 29.46 5.49 -5.22
C SER A 143 29.07 4.15 -5.87
N LEU A 144 28.32 3.30 -5.17
CA LEU A 144 27.85 2.02 -5.69
C LEU A 144 26.96 2.19 -6.92
N SER A 145 26.04 3.15 -6.91
CA SER A 145 25.15 3.42 -8.05
C SER A 145 25.95 3.86 -9.29
N SER A 146 26.98 4.69 -9.08
CA SER A 146 27.89 5.12 -10.15
C SER A 146 28.69 3.94 -10.72
N GLU A 147 29.24 3.08 -9.87
CA GLU A 147 30.02 1.91 -10.28
C GLU A 147 29.15 0.90 -11.04
N ILE A 148 27.96 0.58 -10.54
CA ILE A 148 27.00 -0.29 -11.24
C ILE A 148 26.61 0.31 -12.59
N SER A 149 26.35 1.63 -12.67
CA SER A 149 26.04 2.31 -13.92
C SER A 149 27.19 2.19 -14.94
N LYS A 150 28.45 2.37 -14.51
CA LYS A 150 29.62 2.20 -15.36
C LYS A 150 29.74 0.79 -15.91
N LEU A 151 29.58 -0.21 -15.05
CA LEU A 151 29.65 -1.63 -15.44
C LEU A 151 28.55 -2.01 -16.46
N LEU A 152 27.32 -1.54 -16.26
CA LEU A 152 26.21 -1.79 -17.16
C LEU A 152 26.42 -1.09 -18.51
N ASN A 153 26.90 0.14 -18.52
CA ASN A 153 27.22 0.89 -19.74
C ASN A 153 28.37 0.25 -20.53
N LEU A 154 29.41 -0.24 -19.86
CA LEU A 154 30.52 -0.99 -20.51
C LEU A 154 30.00 -2.24 -21.23
N ASN A 155 28.97 -2.89 -20.69
CA ASN A 155 28.34 -4.06 -21.30
C ASN A 155 27.19 -3.67 -22.27
N LYS A 156 27.05 -2.40 -22.63
CA LYS A 156 25.98 -1.87 -23.52
C LYS A 156 24.57 -2.16 -23.02
N ILE A 157 24.38 -2.25 -21.71
CA ILE A 157 23.10 -2.49 -21.06
C ILE A 157 22.52 -1.14 -20.66
N SER A 158 21.49 -0.67 -21.37
CA SER A 158 20.73 0.51 -20.97
C SER A 158 19.86 0.15 -19.76
N SER A 159 20.06 0.84 -18.64
CA SER A 159 19.36 0.54 -17.40
C SER A 159 19.13 1.78 -16.57
N LYS A 160 18.07 1.73 -15.73
CA LYS A 160 17.86 2.71 -14.67
C LYS A 160 18.10 2.04 -13.32
N ILE A 161 18.87 2.71 -12.46
CA ILE A 161 19.19 2.24 -11.12
C ILE A 161 18.33 3.01 -10.13
N TYR A 162 17.68 2.30 -9.22
CA TYR A 162 16.84 2.87 -8.18
C TYR A 162 17.28 2.34 -6.80
N GLY A 163 17.50 3.26 -5.88
CA GLY A 163 17.57 2.92 -4.47
C GLY A 163 16.17 2.84 -3.87
N ARG A 164 15.83 1.73 -3.23
CA ARG A 164 14.61 1.59 -2.47
C ARG A 164 14.95 1.44 -1.00
N GLU A 165 14.48 2.36 -0.21
CA GLU A 165 14.53 2.27 1.24
C GLU A 165 13.40 1.35 1.74
N LYS A 166 13.71 0.59 2.78
CA LYS A 166 12.68 -0.19 3.46
C LYS A 166 11.86 0.72 4.37
N THR A 167 10.54 0.51 4.39
CA THR A 167 9.66 1.24 5.29
C THR A 167 9.90 0.84 6.75
N PRO A 168 9.63 1.72 7.72
CA PRO A 168 9.74 1.40 9.15
C PRO A 168 8.97 0.14 9.52
N PHE A 169 7.76 -0.06 8.99
CA PHE A 169 6.98 -1.26 9.24
C PHE A 169 7.67 -2.53 8.71
N SER A 170 8.25 -2.49 7.51
CA SER A 170 8.95 -3.67 6.94
C SER A 170 10.14 -4.10 7.79
N ILE A 171 10.84 -3.14 8.39
CA ILE A 171 11.95 -3.38 9.32
C ILE A 171 11.42 -3.95 10.63
N TRP A 172 10.39 -3.33 11.21
CA TRP A 172 9.77 -3.80 12.44
C TRP A 172 9.28 -5.24 12.30
N ARG A 173 8.57 -5.57 11.21
CA ARG A 173 8.13 -6.92 10.89
C ARG A 173 9.30 -7.92 10.83
N LYS A 174 10.44 -7.50 10.29
CA LYS A 174 11.64 -8.34 10.21
C LYS A 174 12.27 -8.57 11.59
N VAL A 175 12.36 -7.51 12.43
CA VAL A 175 12.79 -7.60 13.83
C VAL A 175 11.93 -8.61 14.59
N GLN A 176 10.61 -8.47 14.52
CA GLN A 176 9.68 -9.36 15.20
C GLN A 176 9.77 -10.81 14.71
N LYS A 177 9.83 -11.02 13.39
CA LYS A 177 9.87 -12.36 12.78
C LYS A 177 11.19 -13.10 13.07
N LYS A 178 12.31 -12.40 13.01
CA LYS A 178 13.65 -12.99 13.20
C LYS A 178 14.12 -12.97 14.66
N ARG A 179 13.41 -12.26 15.54
CA ARG A 179 13.82 -12.02 16.94
C ARG A 179 15.24 -11.48 17.07
N VAL A 180 15.64 -10.60 16.16
CA VAL A 180 16.94 -9.94 16.14
C VAL A 180 16.82 -8.51 16.61
N SER A 181 17.91 -7.91 17.11
CA SER A 181 17.92 -6.49 17.44
C SER A 181 17.90 -5.64 16.17
N LEU A 182 17.47 -4.38 16.30
CA LEU A 182 17.46 -3.42 15.19
C LEU A 182 18.87 -3.20 14.61
N GLU A 183 19.89 -3.29 15.43
CA GLU A 183 21.30 -3.12 15.05
C GLU A 183 21.82 -4.25 14.16
N GLN A 184 21.25 -5.45 14.27
CA GLN A 184 21.62 -6.61 13.46
C GLN A 184 20.99 -6.60 12.07
N ILE A 185 20.13 -5.62 11.76
CA ILE A 185 19.54 -5.49 10.43
C ILE A 185 20.47 -4.68 9.54
N THR A 186 21.16 -5.37 8.65
CA THR A 186 22.12 -4.76 7.71
C THR A 186 21.50 -4.37 6.37
N ASP A 187 20.40 -5.01 5.95
CA ASP A 187 19.75 -4.85 4.65
C ASP A 187 18.64 -3.78 4.69
N ILE A 188 19.00 -2.55 4.97
CA ILE A 188 18.08 -1.41 5.11
C ILE A 188 17.79 -0.75 3.76
N ILE A 189 18.77 -0.76 2.87
CA ILE A 189 18.68 -0.19 1.53
C ILE A 189 18.79 -1.33 0.51
N ALA A 190 17.87 -1.35 -0.44
CA ALA A 190 17.92 -2.26 -1.57
C ALA A 190 18.20 -1.47 -2.86
N VAL A 191 19.13 -1.95 -3.67
CA VAL A 191 19.38 -1.42 -5.00
C VAL A 191 18.65 -2.29 -6.02
N SER A 192 17.86 -1.67 -6.86
CA SER A 192 17.17 -2.33 -7.96
C SER A 192 17.57 -1.67 -9.27
N TYR A 193 17.75 -2.46 -10.31
CA TYR A 193 17.94 -1.95 -11.66
C TYR A 193 16.88 -2.52 -12.59
N THR A 194 16.45 -1.70 -13.57
CA THR A 194 15.58 -2.15 -14.64
C THR A 194 16.32 -2.05 -15.97
N HIS A 195 16.32 -3.15 -16.73
CA HIS A 195 16.84 -3.17 -18.08
C HIS A 195 15.84 -2.51 -19.02
N LEU A 196 16.27 -1.47 -19.75
CA LEU A 196 15.46 -0.84 -20.78
C LEU A 196 15.65 -1.63 -22.08
N ARG A 197 14.60 -2.28 -22.57
CA ARG A 197 14.61 -2.88 -23.92
C ARG A 197 14.59 -1.77 -24.97
N ALA A 198 15.24 -2.01 -26.10
CA ALA A 198 15.40 -1.05 -27.20
C ALA A 198 14.08 -0.51 -27.80
N HIS A 199 12.94 -1.11 -27.47
CA HIS A 199 11.60 -0.69 -27.92
C HIS A 199 10.91 0.34 -27.02
N GLU A 200 11.45 0.67 -25.83
CA GLU A 200 10.84 1.65 -24.91
C GLU A 200 11.41 3.07 -25.05
N THR A 201 12.28 3.29 -26.05
CA THR A 201 12.90 4.60 -26.30
C THR A 201 12.19 5.44 -27.36
N VAL A 202 10.98 5.05 -27.78
CA VAL A 202 10.18 5.81 -28.74
C VAL A 202 8.91 6.29 -28.07
N GLY A 203 8.93 7.54 -27.59
CA GLY A 203 7.75 8.24 -27.09
C GLY A 203 8.15 9.49 -26.35
#